data_339160f2d5feb3a0fe074271cbbdf733
#
_entry.id   339160f2d5feb3a0fe074271cbbdf733
#
_cell.length_a   1.000
_cell.length_b   1.000
_cell.length_c   1.000
_cell.angle_alpha   90.00
_cell.angle_beta   90.00
_cell.angle_gamma   90.00
#
_symmetry.space_group_name_H-M   'P 1'
#
loop_
_entity.id
_entity.type
_entity.pdbx_description
1 polymer ?
#
loop_
_entity_poly.entity_id
_entity_poly.type
_entity_poly.pdbx_seq_one_letter_code
_entity_poly.pdbx_strand_id
1 'polypeptide(L)'
;MTERRTHRSYVSYMDKSRNYYAAHGYSNPYGWAHHDDVPFTALKKPLAECRIGLATTADRAPRAEGRQVRLYAEPLASAQHLHTEMSWDRTATHMEDSQTYLPLAAIERYVDEGRLGSVSPRFYGVPTEYSHRRTIEEDAPKIAAWMLEDGVDVCVLASI
;
A
#
# COMPACT_ATOMS: atom_id res chain seq x y z
N MET A 1 -7.33 -31.71 -26.13
CA MET A 1 -7.58 -30.61 -25.17
C MET A 1 -7.58 -31.23 -23.77
N THR A 2 -6.54 -31.00 -22.98
CA THR A 2 -6.43 -31.58 -21.64
C THR A 2 -7.30 -30.74 -20.69
N GLU A 3 -8.32 -31.35 -20.16
CA GLU A 3 -9.24 -30.73 -19.19
C GLU A 3 -8.43 -30.29 -17.96
N ARG A 4 -8.32 -28.98 -17.72
CA ARG A 4 -7.71 -28.44 -16.49
C ARG A 4 -8.63 -28.77 -15.33
N ARG A 5 -8.26 -29.77 -14.54
CA ARG A 5 -8.88 -30.02 -13.24
C ARG A 5 -8.50 -28.90 -12.28
N THR A 6 -9.43 -28.01 -12.01
CA THR A 6 -9.30 -27.07 -10.89
C THR A 6 -9.52 -27.82 -9.59
N HIS A 7 -8.47 -28.05 -8.84
CA HIS A 7 -8.60 -28.55 -7.47
C HIS A 7 -9.06 -27.40 -6.58
N ARG A 8 -10.25 -27.51 -6.00
CA ARG A 8 -10.66 -26.68 -4.88
C ARG A 8 -9.90 -27.12 -3.62
N SER A 9 -8.64 -26.83 -3.50
CA SER A 9 -7.95 -26.95 -2.23
C SER A 9 -7.81 -25.54 -1.64
N TYR A 10 -8.62 -25.24 -0.65
CA TYR A 10 -8.38 -24.08 0.20
C TYR A 10 -7.14 -24.37 1.04
N VAL A 11 -5.99 -23.93 0.58
CA VAL A 11 -4.83 -23.87 1.44
C VAL A 11 -4.86 -22.48 2.07
N SER A 12 -5.14 -22.42 3.38
CA SER A 12 -5.01 -21.20 4.14
C SER A 12 -3.60 -20.65 3.93
N TYR A 13 -3.48 -19.48 3.32
CA TYR A 13 -2.19 -18.85 3.07
C TYR A 13 -1.40 -18.65 4.37
N MET A 14 -2.05 -18.23 5.44
CA MET A 14 -1.44 -18.03 6.75
C MET A 14 -0.90 -19.32 7.34
N ASP A 15 -1.68 -20.41 7.27
CA ASP A 15 -1.27 -21.71 7.78
C ASP A 15 -0.11 -22.28 6.96
N LYS A 16 -0.18 -22.14 5.65
CA LYS A 16 0.89 -22.60 4.76
C LYS A 16 2.19 -21.84 5.04
N SER A 17 2.17 -20.52 5.21
CA SER A 17 3.35 -19.72 5.53
C SER A 17 3.92 -20.11 6.88
N ARG A 18 3.07 -20.30 7.90
CA ARG A 18 3.47 -20.75 9.22
C ARG A 18 4.17 -22.11 9.17
N ASN A 19 3.57 -23.07 8.47
CA ASN A 19 4.12 -24.42 8.35
C ASN A 19 5.44 -24.43 7.57
N TYR A 20 5.54 -23.60 6.52
CA TYR A 20 6.77 -23.44 5.76
C TYR A 20 7.92 -22.93 6.63
N TYR A 21 7.72 -21.85 7.37
CA TYR A 21 8.74 -21.29 8.24
C TYR A 21 9.09 -22.22 9.40
N ALA A 22 8.11 -22.90 9.99
CA ALA A 22 8.35 -23.90 11.03
C ALA A 22 9.22 -25.06 10.50
N ALA A 23 8.97 -25.55 9.29
CA ALA A 23 9.77 -26.59 8.65
C ALA A 23 11.23 -26.16 8.37
N HIS A 24 11.48 -24.83 8.28
CA HIS A 24 12.81 -24.26 8.13
C HIS A 24 13.48 -23.88 9.46
N GLY A 25 12.93 -24.33 10.59
CA GLY A 25 13.52 -24.15 11.91
C GLY A 25 13.26 -22.80 12.57
N TYR A 26 12.35 -21.99 12.05
CA TYR A 26 11.92 -20.76 12.72
C TYR A 26 10.96 -21.10 13.86
N SER A 27 11.42 -20.91 15.10
CA SER A 27 10.64 -21.24 16.31
C SER A 27 9.50 -20.27 16.59
N ASN A 28 9.62 -19.02 16.13
CA ASN A 28 8.58 -18.01 16.27
C ASN A 28 7.83 -17.88 14.96
N PRO A 29 6.56 -18.32 14.88
CA PRO A 29 5.73 -18.10 13.71
C PRO A 29 5.53 -16.59 13.50
N TYR A 30 5.43 -16.16 12.24
CA TYR A 30 5.06 -14.80 11.93
C TYR A 30 3.70 -14.44 12.53
N GLY A 31 3.67 -13.42 13.37
CA GLY A 31 2.45 -12.88 13.96
C GLY A 31 1.79 -11.92 12.99
N TRP A 32 0.71 -12.35 12.35
CA TRP A 32 -0.11 -11.47 11.50
C TRP A 32 -0.73 -10.36 12.33
N ALA A 33 -0.84 -9.17 11.74
CA ALA A 33 -1.55 -8.08 12.38
C ALA A 33 -3.00 -8.50 12.65
N HIS A 34 -3.45 -8.32 13.88
CA HIS A 34 -4.80 -8.61 14.32
C HIS A 34 -5.37 -7.37 15.01
N HIS A 35 -6.57 -6.97 14.60
CA HIS A 35 -7.24 -5.80 15.13
C HIS A 35 -8.63 -6.20 15.60
N ASP A 36 -8.87 -6.15 16.90
CA ASP A 36 -10.17 -6.44 17.51
C ASP A 36 -11.16 -5.27 17.32
N ASP A 37 -10.63 -4.06 17.26
CA ASP A 37 -11.39 -2.84 16.97
C ASP A 37 -10.91 -2.24 15.63
N VAL A 38 -11.81 -2.19 14.67
CA VAL A 38 -11.56 -1.60 13.34
C VAL A 38 -12.50 -0.40 13.18
N PRO A 39 -12.08 0.80 13.59
CA PRO A 39 -12.93 1.97 13.51
C PRO A 39 -13.24 2.31 12.04
N PHE A 40 -14.53 2.37 11.72
CA PHE A 40 -15.02 2.85 10.43
C PHE A 40 -15.47 4.30 10.59
N THR A 41 -14.58 5.23 10.31
CA THR A 41 -14.85 6.66 10.46
C THR A 41 -15.71 7.17 9.32
N ALA A 42 -16.87 7.73 9.63
CA ALA A 42 -17.72 8.36 8.63
C ALA A 42 -17.05 9.63 8.06
N LEU A 43 -17.25 9.86 6.76
CA LEU A 43 -16.83 11.10 6.13
C LEU A 43 -17.55 12.29 6.72
N LYS A 44 -16.83 13.40 6.95
CA LYS A 44 -17.38 14.64 7.50
C LYS A 44 -18.14 15.48 6.45
N LYS A 45 -17.92 15.18 5.17
CA LYS A 45 -18.51 15.87 4.04
C LYS A 45 -18.71 14.92 2.86
N PRO A 46 -19.53 15.26 1.86
CA PRO A 46 -19.69 14.43 0.66
C PRO A 46 -18.36 14.17 -0.04
N LEU A 47 -18.23 13.01 -0.65
CA LEU A 47 -17.00 12.60 -1.33
C LEU A 47 -16.59 13.58 -2.45
N ALA A 48 -17.57 14.16 -3.12
CA ALA A 48 -17.38 15.22 -4.13
C ALA A 48 -16.76 16.52 -3.59
N GLU A 49 -16.65 16.67 -2.28
CA GLU A 49 -16.01 17.80 -1.61
C GLU A 49 -14.71 17.40 -0.92
N CYS A 50 -14.39 16.08 -0.88
CA CYS A 50 -13.24 15.56 -0.20
C CYS A 50 -11.95 15.72 -1.03
N ARG A 51 -10.85 16.02 -0.35
CA ARG A 51 -9.52 15.92 -0.92
C ARG A 51 -8.98 14.51 -0.71
N ILE A 52 -8.53 13.90 -1.80
CA ILE A 52 -8.06 12.53 -1.84
C ILE A 52 -6.54 12.49 -1.77
N GLY A 53 -5.99 11.78 -0.79
CA GLY A 53 -4.57 11.44 -0.73
C GLY A 53 -4.34 10.05 -1.32
N LEU A 54 -3.18 9.85 -1.93
CA LEU A 54 -2.72 8.56 -2.43
C LEU A 54 -1.50 8.12 -1.62
N ALA A 55 -1.53 6.92 -1.07
CA ALA A 55 -0.39 6.29 -0.41
C ALA A 55 -0.05 4.97 -1.09
N THR A 56 1.24 4.67 -1.21
CA THR A 56 1.73 3.46 -1.86
C THR A 56 2.86 2.83 -1.06
N THR A 57 3.04 1.51 -1.21
CA THR A 57 4.21 0.79 -0.67
C THR A 57 5.39 0.76 -1.65
N ALA A 58 5.25 1.33 -2.84
CA ALA A 58 6.36 1.51 -3.77
C ALA A 58 7.46 2.42 -3.19
N ASP A 59 8.71 2.23 -3.59
CA ASP A 59 9.84 3.04 -3.16
C ASP A 59 10.34 3.94 -4.29
N ARG A 60 11.08 5.00 -3.95
CA ARG A 60 11.64 5.96 -4.90
C ARG A 60 12.86 5.42 -5.65
N ALA A 61 13.58 4.49 -5.06
CA ALA A 61 14.78 3.88 -5.62
C ALA A 61 15.01 2.50 -5.01
N PRO A 62 15.80 1.64 -5.68
CA PRO A 62 16.29 0.42 -5.08
C PRO A 62 16.95 0.72 -3.74
N ARG A 63 16.70 -0.12 -2.75
CA ARG A 63 17.30 0.02 -1.42
C ARG A 63 18.80 -0.23 -1.53
N ALA A 64 19.60 0.71 -1.04
CA ALA A 64 20.99 0.47 -0.76
C ALA A 64 21.12 -0.58 0.37
N GLU A 65 22.26 -1.26 0.46
CA GLU A 65 22.53 -2.23 1.51
C GLU A 65 22.23 -1.62 2.89
N GLY A 66 21.41 -2.31 3.67
CA GLY A 66 20.88 -1.83 4.94
C GLY A 66 19.45 -1.28 4.78
N ARG A 67 18.48 -2.02 5.33
CA ARG A 67 17.04 -1.73 5.28
C ARG A 67 16.69 -0.42 5.98
N GLN A 68 16.90 0.70 5.34
CA GLN A 68 16.31 1.94 5.81
C GLN A 68 15.02 2.19 5.03
N VAL A 69 13.89 1.83 5.66
CA VAL A 69 12.59 2.30 5.20
C VAL A 69 12.57 3.81 5.37
N ARG A 70 12.42 4.51 4.27
CA ARG A 70 12.29 5.97 4.27
C ARG A 70 10.90 6.33 3.80
N LEU A 71 10.11 6.83 4.74
CA LEU A 71 8.85 7.48 4.38
C LEU A 71 9.13 8.68 3.51
N TYR A 72 8.24 8.94 2.57
CA TYR A 72 8.34 10.12 1.74
C TYR A 72 6.96 10.72 1.43
N ALA A 73 6.94 12.02 1.18
CA ALA A 73 5.82 12.76 0.63
C ALA A 73 6.34 13.60 -0.52
N GLU A 74 5.92 13.30 -1.73
CA GLU A 74 6.46 13.87 -2.95
C GLU A 74 5.36 14.53 -3.78
N PRO A 75 5.69 15.59 -4.54
CA PRO A 75 4.74 16.18 -5.47
C PRO A 75 4.19 15.14 -6.47
N LEU A 76 2.92 15.24 -6.84
CA LEU A 76 2.31 14.32 -7.81
C LEU A 76 3.09 14.24 -9.13
N ALA A 77 3.72 15.32 -9.56
CA ALA A 77 4.53 15.35 -10.78
C ALA A 77 5.74 14.40 -10.74
N SER A 78 6.18 13.98 -9.53
CA SER A 78 7.28 13.02 -9.35
C SER A 78 6.82 11.56 -9.24
N ALA A 79 5.55 11.27 -9.45
CA ALA A 79 4.93 9.93 -9.31
C ALA A 79 5.44 8.88 -10.33
N GLN A 80 6.35 9.25 -11.20
CA GLN A 80 6.93 8.36 -12.21
C GLN A 80 8.17 7.65 -11.65
N HIS A 81 8.37 6.41 -12.11
CA HIS A 81 9.58 5.63 -11.82
C HIS A 81 9.75 5.20 -10.36
N LEU A 82 8.66 4.84 -9.70
CA LEU A 82 8.75 4.16 -8.41
C LEU A 82 9.23 2.71 -8.60
N HIS A 83 9.74 2.14 -7.52
CA HIS A 83 10.38 0.84 -7.51
C HIS A 83 9.78 -0.08 -6.44
N THR A 84 9.85 -1.39 -6.64
CA THR A 84 9.65 -2.38 -5.57
C THR A 84 10.69 -3.50 -5.68
N GLU A 85 11.20 -3.92 -4.54
CA GLU A 85 12.06 -5.10 -4.43
C GLU A 85 11.25 -6.36 -4.07
N MET A 86 9.97 -6.19 -3.76
CA MET A 86 9.09 -7.20 -3.20
C MET A 86 8.30 -7.97 -4.25
N SER A 87 8.74 -7.98 -5.52
CA SER A 87 8.08 -8.73 -6.58
C SER A 87 8.22 -10.24 -6.35
N TRP A 88 7.11 -10.90 -6.04
CA TRP A 88 7.04 -12.35 -5.85
C TRP A 88 7.08 -13.13 -7.17
N ASP A 89 6.54 -12.53 -8.21
CA ASP A 89 6.52 -13.10 -9.56
C ASP A 89 6.95 -12.01 -10.55
N ARG A 90 8.23 -12.03 -10.90
CA ARG A 90 8.83 -11.05 -11.82
C ARG A 90 8.39 -11.22 -13.26
N THR A 91 7.69 -12.29 -13.59
CA THR A 91 7.13 -12.51 -14.92
C THR A 91 5.74 -11.93 -15.06
N ALA A 92 4.93 -12.04 -14.00
CA ALA A 92 3.55 -11.55 -13.97
C ALA A 92 3.43 -10.15 -13.35
N THR A 93 4.40 -9.74 -12.50
CA THR A 93 4.38 -8.47 -11.78
C THR A 93 5.48 -7.53 -12.29
N HIS A 94 5.11 -6.33 -12.68
CA HIS A 94 6.03 -5.30 -13.15
C HIS A 94 5.62 -3.91 -12.63
N MET A 95 6.55 -2.96 -12.69
CA MET A 95 6.37 -1.58 -12.26
C MET A 95 6.17 -0.59 -13.43
N GLU A 96 5.95 -1.11 -14.65
CA GLU A 96 5.87 -0.28 -15.86
C GLU A 96 4.62 0.59 -15.91
N ASP A 97 3.51 0.09 -15.35
CA ASP A 97 2.26 0.85 -15.22
C ASP A 97 2.11 1.44 -13.82
N SER A 98 2.44 2.71 -13.67
CA SER A 98 2.32 3.43 -12.40
C SER A 98 0.90 3.46 -11.84
N GLN A 99 -0.12 3.30 -12.68
CA GLN A 99 -1.51 3.30 -12.24
C GLN A 99 -1.88 2.09 -11.37
N THR A 100 -1.10 1.02 -11.43
CA THR A 100 -1.31 -0.18 -10.60
C THR A 100 -0.98 0.04 -9.13
N TYR A 101 -0.04 0.94 -8.82
CA TYR A 101 0.39 1.24 -7.45
C TYR A 101 0.19 2.71 -7.05
N LEU A 102 -0.17 3.56 -7.98
CA LEU A 102 -0.53 4.96 -7.74
C LEU A 102 -1.56 5.40 -8.79
N PRO A 103 -2.85 5.08 -8.60
CA PRO A 103 -3.92 5.24 -9.61
C PRO A 103 -4.34 6.71 -9.82
N LEU A 104 -3.36 7.59 -10.05
CA LEU A 104 -3.57 9.03 -10.15
C LEU A 104 -4.52 9.39 -11.27
N ALA A 105 -4.33 8.84 -12.48
CA ALA A 105 -5.18 9.17 -13.63
C ALA A 105 -6.65 8.77 -13.41
N ALA A 106 -6.91 7.67 -12.69
CA ALA A 106 -8.27 7.29 -12.35
C ALA A 106 -8.90 8.27 -11.33
N ILE A 107 -8.13 8.73 -10.35
CA ILE A 107 -8.59 9.71 -9.37
C ILE A 107 -8.83 11.06 -10.03
N GLU A 108 -7.92 11.56 -10.87
CA GLU A 108 -8.09 12.82 -11.60
C GLU A 108 -9.35 12.81 -12.48
N ARG A 109 -9.60 11.71 -13.18
CA ARG A 109 -10.84 11.55 -13.95
C ARG A 109 -12.09 11.68 -13.07
N TYR A 110 -12.10 11.12 -11.87
CA TYR A 110 -13.23 11.24 -10.96
C TYR A 110 -13.38 12.65 -10.38
N VAL A 111 -12.29 13.40 -10.27
CA VAL A 111 -12.35 14.85 -9.95
C VAL A 111 -12.98 15.61 -11.09
N ASP A 112 -12.57 15.36 -12.34
CA ASP A 112 -13.14 16.01 -13.55
C ASP A 112 -14.62 15.68 -13.72
N GLU A 113 -15.04 14.47 -13.35
CA GLU A 113 -16.46 14.05 -13.34
C GLU A 113 -17.27 14.65 -12.18
N GLY A 114 -16.64 15.40 -11.26
CA GLY A 114 -17.28 15.95 -10.06
C GLY A 114 -17.67 14.91 -9.01
N ARG A 115 -17.09 13.71 -9.06
CA ARG A 115 -17.33 12.63 -8.08
C ARG A 115 -16.41 12.72 -6.87
N LEU A 116 -15.26 13.35 -7.03
CA LEU A 116 -14.27 13.66 -6.00
C LEU A 116 -13.99 15.16 -5.99
N GLY A 117 -13.63 15.71 -4.83
CA GLY A 117 -13.41 17.15 -4.70
C GLY A 117 -12.07 17.60 -5.32
N SER A 118 -10.98 16.97 -4.91
CA SER A 118 -9.64 17.30 -5.42
C SER A 118 -8.64 16.20 -5.04
N VAL A 119 -7.46 16.24 -5.65
CA VAL A 119 -6.32 15.39 -5.25
C VAL A 119 -5.39 16.19 -4.34
N SER A 120 -4.74 15.53 -3.40
CA SER A 120 -3.65 16.09 -2.60
C SER A 120 -2.50 16.57 -3.50
N PRO A 121 -1.78 17.65 -3.15
CA PRO A 121 -0.64 18.10 -3.92
C PRO A 121 0.54 17.12 -3.89
N ARG A 122 0.57 16.25 -2.89
CA ARG A 122 1.60 15.21 -2.71
C ARG A 122 0.96 13.83 -2.66
N PHE A 123 1.74 12.82 -3.05
CA PHE A 123 1.48 11.43 -2.71
C PHE A 123 2.46 10.95 -1.63
N TYR A 124 2.12 9.86 -0.96
CA TYR A 124 2.84 9.41 0.23
C TYR A 124 3.34 8.01 0.03
N GLY A 125 4.60 7.77 0.39
CA GLY A 125 5.23 6.47 0.29
C GLY A 125 5.50 5.87 1.66
N VAL A 126 5.06 4.63 1.82
CA VAL A 126 5.33 3.77 2.98
C VAL A 126 6.00 2.49 2.47
N PRO A 127 7.28 2.54 2.09
CA PRO A 127 7.99 1.35 1.61
C PRO A 127 7.87 0.21 2.61
N THR A 128 7.64 -1.00 2.09
CA THR A 128 7.32 -2.16 2.91
C THR A 128 8.38 -2.44 3.98
N GLU A 129 7.95 -2.46 5.22
CA GLU A 129 8.71 -2.94 6.37
C GLU A 129 7.86 -3.93 7.17
N TYR A 130 8.49 -5.02 7.65
CA TYR A 130 7.79 -6.07 8.39
C TYR A 130 7.73 -5.82 9.91
N SER A 131 7.84 -4.58 10.36
CA SER A 131 7.75 -4.20 11.77
C SER A 131 6.40 -3.55 12.08
N HIS A 132 5.45 -4.32 12.61
CA HIS A 132 4.15 -3.78 13.05
C HIS A 132 4.32 -2.64 14.05
N ARG A 133 5.27 -2.77 14.99
CA ARG A 133 5.54 -1.74 15.99
C ARG A 133 5.93 -0.42 15.33
N ARG A 134 6.89 -0.42 14.40
CA ARG A 134 7.33 0.80 13.71
C ARG A 134 6.22 1.38 12.86
N THR A 135 5.46 0.55 12.17
CA THR A 135 4.31 1.00 11.38
C THR A 135 3.30 1.76 12.25
N ILE A 136 2.99 1.24 13.46
CA ILE A 136 2.01 1.85 14.37
C ILE A 136 2.58 3.09 15.07
N GLU A 137 3.81 3.01 15.58
CA GLU A 137 4.39 4.05 16.44
C GLU A 137 5.06 5.19 15.66
N GLU A 138 5.57 4.92 14.46
CA GLU A 138 6.39 5.86 13.70
C GLU A 138 5.77 6.22 12.34
N ASP A 139 5.51 5.21 11.49
CA ASP A 139 5.17 5.44 10.09
C ASP A 139 3.77 6.01 9.90
N ALA A 140 2.76 5.38 10.48
CA ALA A 140 1.38 5.81 10.32
C ALA A 140 1.13 7.20 10.91
N PRO A 141 1.64 7.56 12.12
CA PRO A 141 1.53 8.92 12.64
C PRO A 141 2.20 9.97 11.75
N LYS A 142 3.35 9.65 11.16
CA LYS A 142 4.07 10.58 10.28
C LYS A 142 3.33 10.83 8.97
N ILE A 143 2.84 9.75 8.33
CA ILE A 143 2.02 9.87 7.12
C ILE A 143 0.74 10.64 7.39
N ALA A 144 0.05 10.34 8.50
CA ALA A 144 -1.16 11.06 8.90
C ALA A 144 -0.90 12.56 9.11
N ALA A 145 0.22 12.93 9.72
CA ALA A 145 0.60 14.33 9.90
C ALA A 145 0.76 15.04 8.54
N TRP A 146 1.47 14.46 7.59
CA TRP A 146 1.61 15.03 6.24
C TRP A 146 0.27 15.15 5.50
N MET A 147 -0.59 14.13 5.63
CA MET A 147 -1.94 14.19 5.05
C MET A 147 -2.78 15.31 5.64
N LEU A 148 -2.69 15.54 6.95
CA LEU A 148 -3.37 16.65 7.62
C LEU A 148 -2.83 18.01 7.18
N GLU A 149 -1.50 18.16 7.01
CA GLU A 149 -0.87 19.35 6.45
C GLU A 149 -1.43 19.68 5.05
N ASP A 150 -1.63 18.65 4.22
CA ASP A 150 -2.15 18.79 2.87
C ASP A 150 -3.69 18.89 2.82
N GLY A 151 -4.36 18.82 3.95
CA GLY A 151 -5.81 18.87 4.04
C GLY A 151 -6.52 17.68 3.43
N VAL A 152 -5.92 16.50 3.50
CA VAL A 152 -6.51 15.25 3.00
C VAL A 152 -7.66 14.81 3.91
N ASP A 153 -8.79 14.49 3.30
CA ASP A 153 -9.98 13.98 3.98
C ASP A 153 -10.08 12.46 3.90
N VAL A 154 -9.60 11.88 2.80
CA VAL A 154 -9.67 10.45 2.50
C VAL A 154 -8.36 10.00 1.86
N CYS A 155 -7.84 8.87 2.29
CA CYS A 155 -6.65 8.25 1.68
C CYS A 155 -7.03 6.95 0.97
N VAL A 156 -6.51 6.78 -0.25
CA VAL A 156 -6.46 5.50 -0.95
C VAL A 156 -5.07 4.90 -0.75
N LEU A 157 -5.01 3.73 -0.15
CA LEU A 157 -3.76 2.98 0.03
C LEU A 157 -3.66 1.92 -1.06
N ALA A 158 -2.68 2.05 -1.94
CA ALA A 158 -2.35 1.08 -2.97
C ALA A 158 -1.06 0.36 -2.59
N SER A 159 -1.18 -0.92 -2.23
CA SER A 159 -0.04 -1.78 -1.87
C SER A 159 0.41 -2.64 -3.05
N ILE A 160 1.69 -2.91 -3.13
CA ILE A 160 2.33 -3.83 -4.06
C ILE A 160 3.31 -4.74 -3.33
#